data_a8e43cfd045eb2b68cfb05afc9182c28
#
_entry.id   a8e43cfd045eb2b68cfb05afc9182c28
#
_cell.length_a   1.000
_cell.length_b   1.000
_cell.length_c   1.000
_cell.angle_alpha   90.00
_cell.angle_beta   90.00
_cell.angle_gamma   90.00
#
_symmetry.space_group_name_H-M   'P 1'
#
loop_
_entity.id
_entity.type
_entity.pdbx_description
1 polymer ?
#
loop_
_entity_poly.entity_id
_entity_poly.type
_entity_poly.pdbx_seq_one_letter_code
_entity_poly.pdbx_strand_id
1 'polypeptide(L)'
;MWESYTKGKQTYSQLALTYGCSIKTIQRKLDKYQIAEEKKIIRPVIVLMDTTYWGRNFGVMLFKDAITKQNLLKYYINTETNSFYIMGIDELKGLGYQILAIVCDGRKGLIQAFKDIPVQMCQFHQSAIIRRYLTKRPKLQAAQELMVILDLMKQTDKESFEGALGQWYKKWEKFLNERTVNQETGKSFYTHKRLRSAYRSLRTNLPWLFTWYKYIELKIPNTTNAIDGHFADLKNKLRNHNGLSLSRKKKFIDGFLKA
;
A
#
# COMPACT_ATOMS: atom_id res chain seq x y z
N MET A 1 -4.16 -8.27 -30.24
CA MET A 1 -5.41 -7.61 -29.78
C MET A 1 -5.48 -7.49 -28.26
N TRP A 2 -5.45 -8.60 -27.49
CA TRP A 2 -5.56 -8.54 -26.02
C TRP A 2 -4.43 -7.69 -25.37
N GLU A 3 -3.19 -7.90 -25.76
CA GLU A 3 -2.08 -7.10 -25.23
C GLU A 3 -2.14 -5.61 -25.62
N SER A 4 -2.54 -5.32 -26.86
CA SER A 4 -2.77 -3.94 -27.31
C SER A 4 -3.88 -3.27 -26.50
N TYR A 5 -4.93 -4.04 -26.12
CA TYR A 5 -6.01 -3.58 -25.27
C TYR A 5 -5.56 -3.33 -23.82
N THR A 6 -4.90 -4.30 -23.20
CA THR A 6 -4.55 -4.25 -21.76
C THR A 6 -3.26 -3.48 -21.48
N LYS A 7 -2.18 -3.78 -22.23
CA LYS A 7 -0.86 -3.14 -22.04
C LYS A 7 -0.68 -1.92 -22.94
N GLY A 8 -1.17 -1.98 -24.18
CA GLY A 8 -1.01 -0.93 -25.20
C GLY A 8 -2.01 0.22 -25.07
N LYS A 9 -2.91 0.23 -24.09
CA LYS A 9 -3.90 1.29 -23.84
C LYS A 9 -4.87 1.57 -25.01
N GLN A 10 -4.97 0.67 -26.00
CA GLN A 10 -5.83 0.89 -27.16
C GLN A 10 -7.31 0.72 -26.80
N THR A 11 -8.10 1.70 -27.18
CA THR A 11 -9.57 1.68 -27.00
C THR A 11 -10.24 0.72 -27.99
N TYR A 12 -11.51 0.40 -27.79
CA TYR A 12 -12.30 -0.40 -28.73
C TYR A 12 -12.34 0.22 -30.13
N SER A 13 -12.46 1.55 -30.21
CA SER A 13 -12.48 2.28 -31.50
C SER A 13 -11.14 2.16 -32.24
N GLN A 14 -10.02 2.33 -31.55
CA GLN A 14 -8.69 2.18 -32.13
C GLN A 14 -8.45 0.74 -32.62
N LEU A 15 -8.81 -0.24 -31.80
CA LEU A 15 -8.74 -1.66 -32.21
C LEU A 15 -9.64 -1.96 -33.41
N ALA A 16 -10.85 -1.39 -33.46
CA ALA A 16 -11.76 -1.55 -34.59
C ALA A 16 -11.13 -1.05 -35.90
N LEU A 17 -10.50 0.11 -35.85
CA LEU A 17 -9.73 0.65 -36.99
C LEU A 17 -8.55 -0.25 -37.37
N THR A 18 -7.73 -0.64 -36.40
CA THR A 18 -6.53 -1.47 -36.63
C THR A 18 -6.89 -2.83 -37.25
N TYR A 19 -7.99 -3.43 -36.81
CA TYR A 19 -8.40 -4.78 -37.27
C TYR A 19 -9.48 -4.78 -38.35
N GLY A 20 -9.90 -3.65 -38.90
CA GLY A 20 -10.87 -3.54 -39.96
C GLY A 20 -12.24 -4.14 -39.62
N CYS A 21 -12.71 -3.98 -38.36
CA CYS A 21 -13.96 -4.57 -37.92
C CYS A 21 -14.74 -3.68 -36.95
N SER A 22 -16.01 -4.02 -36.71
CA SER A 22 -16.86 -3.22 -35.81
C SER A 22 -16.40 -3.26 -34.35
N ILE A 23 -16.70 -2.21 -33.59
CA ILE A 23 -16.48 -2.14 -32.13
C ILE A 23 -17.13 -3.35 -31.44
N LYS A 24 -18.35 -3.74 -31.87
CA LYS A 24 -19.06 -4.90 -31.30
C LYS A 24 -18.34 -6.23 -31.54
N THR A 25 -17.63 -6.34 -32.68
CA THR A 25 -16.77 -7.50 -32.98
C THR A 25 -15.55 -7.52 -32.09
N ILE A 26 -14.90 -6.37 -31.86
CA ILE A 26 -13.78 -6.24 -30.90
C ILE A 26 -14.23 -6.66 -29.49
N GLN A 27 -15.33 -6.13 -29.01
CA GLN A 27 -15.88 -6.47 -27.69
C GLN A 27 -16.10 -7.99 -27.55
N ARG A 28 -16.76 -8.63 -28.54
CA ARG A 28 -17.00 -10.09 -28.53
C ARG A 28 -15.69 -10.89 -28.52
N LYS A 29 -14.69 -10.48 -29.31
CA LYS A 29 -13.37 -11.16 -29.34
C LYS A 29 -12.66 -11.02 -28.00
N LEU A 30 -12.66 -9.83 -27.38
CA LEU A 30 -12.06 -9.60 -26.06
C LEU A 30 -12.83 -10.33 -24.94
N ASP A 31 -14.17 -10.39 -25.04
CA ASP A 31 -14.99 -11.13 -24.06
C ASP A 31 -14.75 -12.66 -24.13
N LYS A 32 -14.46 -13.20 -25.32
CA LYS A 32 -14.12 -14.62 -25.52
C LYS A 32 -12.67 -14.97 -25.21
N TYR A 33 -11.78 -13.97 -25.10
CA TYR A 33 -10.36 -14.24 -24.84
C TYR A 33 -10.19 -14.92 -23.48
N GLN A 34 -9.46 -16.03 -23.46
CA GLN A 34 -9.09 -16.72 -22.23
C GLN A 34 -7.74 -16.19 -21.75
N ILE A 35 -7.69 -15.72 -20.52
CA ILE A 35 -6.48 -15.23 -19.90
C ILE A 35 -5.66 -16.45 -19.50
N ALA A 36 -4.45 -16.57 -20.07
CA ALA A 36 -3.55 -17.63 -19.68
C ALA A 36 -3.06 -17.38 -18.24
N GLU A 37 -3.21 -18.38 -17.39
CA GLU A 37 -2.67 -18.36 -16.05
C GLU A 37 -1.13 -18.43 -16.09
N GLU A 38 -0.46 -17.62 -15.29
CA GLU A 38 0.98 -17.75 -15.13
C GLU A 38 1.29 -18.93 -14.21
N LYS A 39 2.22 -19.80 -14.65
CA LYS A 39 2.70 -20.89 -13.80
C LYS A 39 3.34 -20.32 -12.54
N LYS A 40 2.78 -20.64 -11.40
CA LYS A 40 3.29 -20.23 -10.09
C LYS A 40 4.27 -21.29 -9.59
N ILE A 41 5.50 -20.86 -9.31
CA ILE A 41 6.53 -21.73 -8.74
C ILE A 41 6.50 -21.53 -7.23
N ILE A 42 6.22 -22.61 -6.51
CA ILE A 42 6.21 -22.61 -5.04
C ILE A 42 7.63 -22.46 -4.52
N ARG A 43 7.86 -21.50 -3.65
CA ARG A 43 9.16 -21.15 -3.08
C ARG A 43 9.01 -20.32 -1.80
N PRO A 44 10.09 -20.08 -1.05
CA PRO A 44 10.10 -19.05 -0.01
C PRO A 44 9.88 -17.67 -0.62
N VAL A 45 9.01 -16.84 -0.01
CA VAL A 45 8.62 -15.53 -0.52
C VAL A 45 8.56 -14.47 0.58
N ILE A 46 8.86 -13.23 0.21
CA ILE A 46 8.53 -12.04 0.98
C ILE A 46 7.30 -11.42 0.35
N VAL A 47 6.20 -11.38 1.09
CA VAL A 47 4.91 -10.96 0.55
C VAL A 47 4.72 -9.46 0.78
N LEU A 48 4.62 -8.71 -0.31
CA LEU A 48 4.06 -7.37 -0.29
C LEU A 48 2.55 -7.49 -0.39
N MET A 49 1.80 -6.78 0.45
CA MET A 49 0.35 -6.75 0.36
C MET A 49 -0.19 -5.33 0.50
N ASP A 50 -1.12 -5.00 -0.36
CA ASP A 50 -1.78 -3.69 -0.41
C ASP A 50 -3.11 -3.78 -1.16
N THR A 51 -3.95 -2.76 -1.00
CA THR A 51 -5.27 -2.67 -1.61
C THR A 51 -5.44 -1.37 -2.37
N THR A 52 -6.06 -1.45 -3.54
CA THR A 52 -6.45 -0.26 -4.30
C THR A 52 -7.93 -0.27 -4.65
N TYR A 53 -8.52 0.92 -4.82
CA TYR A 53 -9.96 1.10 -5.07
C TYR A 53 -10.25 1.86 -6.34
N TRP A 54 -11.39 1.52 -6.97
CA TRP A 54 -12.08 2.30 -7.99
C TRP A 54 -13.48 2.68 -7.46
N GLY A 55 -13.60 3.90 -6.94
CA GLY A 55 -14.80 4.33 -6.20
C GLY A 55 -14.84 3.74 -4.78
N ARG A 56 -16.06 3.61 -4.21
CA ARG A 56 -16.23 3.24 -2.80
C ARG A 56 -16.32 1.73 -2.56
N ASN A 57 -16.87 0.97 -3.52
CA ASN A 57 -17.29 -0.41 -3.30
C ASN A 57 -16.64 -1.42 -4.26
N PHE A 58 -15.52 -1.04 -4.88
CA PHE A 58 -14.79 -1.96 -5.76
C PHE A 58 -13.30 -1.78 -5.56
N GLY A 59 -12.71 -2.71 -4.85
CA GLY A 59 -11.28 -2.78 -4.57
C GLY A 59 -10.64 -4.06 -5.07
N VAL A 60 -9.33 -4.00 -5.23
CA VAL A 60 -8.45 -5.15 -5.48
C VAL A 60 -7.37 -5.17 -4.43
N MET A 61 -7.34 -6.22 -3.65
CA MET A 61 -6.26 -6.57 -2.75
C MET A 61 -5.28 -7.47 -3.50
N LEU A 62 -3.99 -7.17 -3.40
CA LEU A 62 -2.94 -7.88 -4.11
C LEU A 62 -1.87 -8.37 -3.14
N PHE A 63 -1.46 -9.62 -3.33
CA PHE A 63 -0.31 -10.24 -2.69
C PHE A 63 0.75 -10.48 -3.75
N LYS A 64 1.94 -9.92 -3.56
CA LYS A 64 3.00 -9.88 -4.55
C LYS A 64 4.32 -10.32 -3.95
N ASP A 65 5.08 -11.14 -4.65
CA ASP A 65 6.44 -11.47 -4.23
C ASP A 65 7.35 -10.24 -4.38
N ALA A 66 8.04 -9.89 -3.30
CA ALA A 66 8.94 -8.75 -3.27
C ALA A 66 10.18 -8.95 -4.15
N ILE A 67 10.62 -10.19 -4.35
CA ILE A 67 11.86 -10.53 -5.08
C ILE A 67 11.57 -10.64 -6.57
N THR A 68 10.73 -11.58 -6.97
CA THR A 68 10.45 -11.87 -8.38
C THR A 68 9.44 -10.90 -9.00
N LYS A 69 8.76 -10.10 -8.19
CA LYS A 69 7.67 -9.20 -8.60
C LYS A 69 6.45 -9.94 -9.17
N GLN A 70 6.38 -11.26 -9.03
CA GLN A 70 5.22 -12.05 -9.42
C GLN A 70 4.03 -11.74 -8.51
N ASN A 71 2.85 -11.59 -9.11
CA ASN A 71 1.60 -11.52 -8.36
C ASN A 71 1.20 -12.93 -7.92
N LEU A 72 1.09 -13.15 -6.61
CA LEU A 72 0.83 -14.45 -6.03
C LEU A 72 -0.66 -14.72 -5.91
N LEU A 73 -1.41 -13.74 -5.42
CA LEU A 73 -2.82 -13.87 -5.12
C LEU A 73 -3.50 -12.50 -5.23
N LYS A 74 -4.78 -12.47 -5.59
CA LYS A 74 -5.61 -11.26 -5.54
C LYS A 74 -7.02 -11.56 -5.09
N TYR A 75 -7.64 -10.59 -4.43
CA TYR A 75 -9.06 -10.61 -4.11
C TYR A 75 -9.76 -9.37 -4.65
N TYR A 76 -11.01 -9.56 -5.12
CA TYR A 76 -11.93 -8.46 -5.33
C TYR A 76 -12.71 -8.22 -4.04
N ILE A 77 -12.66 -7.02 -3.52
CA ILE A 77 -13.27 -6.67 -2.23
C ILE A 77 -14.13 -5.41 -2.35
N ASN A 78 -15.17 -5.35 -1.53
CA ASN A 78 -15.97 -4.14 -1.39
C ASN A 78 -15.38 -3.23 -0.29
N THR A 79 -14.94 -3.84 0.80
CA THR A 79 -14.34 -3.15 1.95
C THR A 79 -13.07 -3.88 2.39
N GLU A 80 -12.04 -3.13 2.65
CA GLU A 80 -10.76 -3.65 3.14
C GLU A 80 -10.87 -3.99 4.62
N THR A 81 -10.55 -5.26 4.96
CA THR A 81 -10.54 -5.76 6.34
C THR A 81 -9.25 -6.53 6.63
N ASN A 82 -8.87 -6.62 7.91
CA ASN A 82 -7.73 -7.44 8.32
C ASN A 82 -7.94 -8.92 7.97
N SER A 83 -9.19 -9.40 8.04
CA SER A 83 -9.53 -10.79 7.74
C SER A 83 -9.14 -11.20 6.33
N PHE A 84 -9.31 -10.33 5.32
CA PHE A 84 -8.90 -10.63 3.94
C PHE A 84 -7.37 -10.75 3.80
N TYR A 85 -6.60 -9.95 4.52
CA TYR A 85 -5.14 -10.05 4.53
C TYR A 85 -4.67 -11.35 5.19
N ILE A 86 -5.27 -11.70 6.32
CA ILE A 86 -4.97 -12.95 7.04
C ILE A 86 -5.33 -14.15 6.16
N MET A 87 -6.54 -14.17 5.61
CA MET A 87 -7.00 -15.22 4.71
C MET A 87 -6.05 -15.41 3.50
N GLY A 88 -5.57 -14.32 2.92
CA GLY A 88 -4.64 -14.39 1.78
C GLY A 88 -3.28 -14.97 2.15
N ILE A 89 -2.75 -14.65 3.34
CA ILE A 89 -1.51 -15.27 3.83
C ILE A 89 -1.72 -16.76 4.15
N ASP A 90 -2.86 -17.12 4.74
CA ASP A 90 -3.17 -18.52 5.03
C ASP A 90 -3.41 -19.32 3.74
N GLU A 91 -4.05 -18.74 2.72
CA GLU A 91 -4.19 -19.36 1.40
C GLU A 91 -2.83 -19.58 0.74
N LEU A 92 -1.92 -18.60 0.77
CA LEU A 92 -0.57 -18.77 0.24
C LEU A 92 0.21 -19.89 0.98
N LYS A 93 0.08 -19.99 2.30
CA LYS A 93 0.66 -21.11 3.07
C LYS A 93 0.03 -22.44 2.65
N GLY A 94 -1.30 -22.48 2.48
CA GLY A 94 -2.01 -23.68 2.01
C GLY A 94 -1.60 -24.13 0.61
N LEU A 95 -1.21 -23.19 -0.25
CA LEU A 95 -0.61 -23.47 -1.57
C LEU A 95 0.85 -23.94 -1.51
N GLY A 96 1.47 -23.99 -0.32
CA GLY A 96 2.83 -24.46 -0.10
C GLY A 96 3.91 -23.35 -0.08
N TYR A 97 3.56 -22.09 -0.16
CA TYR A 97 4.54 -21.00 -0.02
C TYR A 97 5.05 -20.88 1.40
N GLN A 98 6.36 -20.81 1.58
CA GLN A 98 6.98 -20.42 2.83
C GLN A 98 7.04 -18.88 2.91
N ILE A 99 6.32 -18.30 3.86
CA ILE A 99 6.30 -16.84 4.03
C ILE A 99 7.47 -16.44 4.95
N LEU A 100 8.50 -15.83 4.36
CA LEU A 100 9.69 -15.38 5.09
C LEU A 100 9.47 -14.05 5.82
N ALA A 101 8.72 -13.14 5.22
CA ALA A 101 8.36 -11.85 5.77
C ALA A 101 7.14 -11.26 5.05
N ILE A 102 6.51 -10.28 5.69
CA ILE A 102 5.38 -9.53 5.13
C ILE A 102 5.73 -8.04 5.14
N VAL A 103 5.38 -7.32 4.07
CA VAL A 103 5.44 -5.85 4.02
C VAL A 103 4.03 -5.33 3.73
N CYS A 104 3.51 -4.51 4.63
CA CYS A 104 2.14 -3.97 4.51
C CYS A 104 2.04 -2.53 5.04
N ASP A 105 0.86 -1.94 4.93
CA ASP A 105 0.56 -0.69 5.60
C ASP A 105 0.43 -0.86 7.14
N GLY A 106 0.39 0.25 7.85
CA GLY A 106 0.24 0.26 9.33
C GLY A 106 -1.20 0.12 9.80
N ARG A 107 -2.03 -0.69 9.15
CA ARG A 107 -3.42 -0.89 9.53
C ARG A 107 -3.52 -1.46 10.94
N LYS A 108 -4.37 -0.82 11.76
CA LYS A 108 -4.54 -1.21 13.17
C LYS A 108 -4.91 -2.69 13.31
N GLY A 109 -4.15 -3.42 14.12
CA GLY A 109 -4.39 -4.85 14.41
C GLY A 109 -3.89 -5.81 13.33
N LEU A 110 -3.51 -5.34 12.13
CA LEU A 110 -3.05 -6.21 11.07
C LEU A 110 -1.68 -6.81 11.37
N ILE A 111 -0.73 -5.97 11.75
CA ILE A 111 0.65 -6.42 12.03
C ILE A 111 0.69 -7.43 13.18
N GLN A 112 -0.11 -7.18 14.21
CA GLN A 112 -0.21 -8.06 15.39
C GLN A 112 -0.83 -9.43 15.07
N ALA A 113 -1.54 -9.57 13.96
CA ALA A 113 -2.12 -10.84 13.54
C ALA A 113 -1.06 -11.85 13.05
N PHE A 114 0.13 -11.37 12.66
CA PHE A 114 1.20 -12.20 12.11
C PHE A 114 2.36 -12.38 13.12
N LYS A 115 2.06 -13.05 14.25
CA LYS A 115 3.01 -13.16 15.40
C LYS A 115 4.32 -13.86 15.05
N ASP A 116 4.26 -14.85 14.18
CA ASP A 116 5.40 -15.75 13.88
C ASP A 116 6.12 -15.39 12.57
N ILE A 117 5.76 -14.29 11.95
CA ILE A 117 6.32 -13.82 10.69
C ILE A 117 6.87 -12.41 10.86
N PRO A 118 8.13 -12.13 10.48
CA PRO A 118 8.63 -10.76 10.45
C PRO A 118 7.74 -9.84 9.61
N VAL A 119 7.21 -8.76 10.20
CA VAL A 119 6.37 -7.79 9.49
C VAL A 119 7.09 -6.45 9.42
N GLN A 120 7.26 -5.94 8.22
CA GLN A 120 7.74 -4.59 7.94
C GLN A 120 6.54 -3.68 7.65
N MET A 121 6.38 -2.63 8.43
CA MET A 121 5.44 -1.57 8.08
C MET A 121 6.04 -0.69 6.96
N CYS A 122 5.27 -0.46 5.92
CA CYS A 122 5.69 0.38 4.80
C CYS A 122 6.05 1.81 5.25
N GLN A 123 7.32 2.19 5.11
CA GLN A 123 7.81 3.52 5.49
C GLN A 123 7.19 4.65 4.66
N PHE A 124 6.78 4.37 3.41
CA PHE A 124 6.07 5.34 2.58
C PHE A 124 4.69 5.65 3.17
N HIS A 125 3.93 4.62 3.57
CA HIS A 125 2.64 4.80 4.23
C HIS A 125 2.77 5.51 5.59
N GLN A 126 3.78 5.19 6.39
CA GLN A 126 4.08 5.93 7.62
C GLN A 126 4.35 7.41 7.33
N SER A 127 5.17 7.71 6.32
CA SER A 127 5.43 9.09 5.91
C SER A 127 4.15 9.81 5.44
N ALA A 128 3.28 9.12 4.72
CA ALA A 128 1.99 9.68 4.30
C ALA A 128 1.07 9.98 5.50
N ILE A 129 1.06 9.13 6.53
CA ILE A 129 0.33 9.37 7.79
C ILE A 129 0.83 10.65 8.47
N ILE A 130 2.15 10.81 8.62
CA ILE A 130 2.73 12.00 9.25
C ILE A 130 2.41 13.26 8.45
N ARG A 131 2.57 13.22 7.13
CA ARG A 131 2.24 14.36 6.26
C ARG A 131 0.75 14.72 6.27
N ARG A 132 -0.14 13.77 6.56
CA ARG A 132 -1.58 14.04 6.76
C ARG A 132 -1.83 14.82 8.06
N TYR A 133 -1.06 14.57 9.11
CA TYR A 133 -1.13 15.34 10.34
C TYR A 133 -0.48 16.72 10.22
N LEU A 134 0.70 16.82 9.62
CA LEU A 134 1.55 18.01 9.67
C LEU A 134 1.48 18.87 8.40
N THR A 135 0.87 18.37 7.31
CA THR A 135 0.98 18.91 5.94
C THR A 135 2.39 18.72 5.35
N LYS A 136 2.56 19.06 4.06
CA LYS A 136 3.88 18.95 3.39
C LYS A 136 4.84 20.08 3.78
N ARG A 137 4.30 21.25 4.18
CA ARG A 137 5.06 22.44 4.55
C ARG A 137 4.50 23.02 5.84
N PRO A 138 4.82 22.41 7.00
CA PRO A 138 4.32 22.89 8.27
C PRO A 138 4.93 24.25 8.64
N LYS A 139 4.15 25.09 9.33
CA LYS A 139 4.60 26.43 9.80
C LYS A 139 5.28 26.35 11.15
N LEU A 140 4.89 25.41 12.01
CA LEU A 140 5.45 25.27 13.36
C LEU A 140 6.84 24.67 13.29
N GLN A 141 7.82 25.27 13.97
CA GLN A 141 9.20 24.80 14.01
C GLN A 141 9.30 23.34 14.49
N ALA A 142 8.57 22.98 15.55
CA ALA A 142 8.53 21.60 16.04
C ALA A 142 8.06 20.61 14.96
N ALA A 143 7.10 21.01 14.12
CA ALA A 143 6.64 20.18 13.02
C ALA A 143 7.64 20.10 11.86
N GLN A 144 8.36 21.20 11.58
CA GLN A 144 9.44 21.22 10.57
C GLN A 144 10.57 20.27 10.98
N GLU A 145 11.03 20.35 12.22
CA GLU A 145 12.06 19.45 12.76
C GLU A 145 11.62 17.98 12.72
N LEU A 146 10.34 17.69 13.08
CA LEU A 146 9.82 16.32 12.99
C LEU A 146 9.78 15.81 11.55
N MET A 147 9.54 16.68 10.57
CA MET A 147 9.60 16.31 9.14
C MET A 147 11.04 16.00 8.69
N VAL A 148 12.04 16.70 9.20
CA VAL A 148 13.46 16.38 8.93
C VAL A 148 13.79 14.98 9.47
N ILE A 149 13.38 14.67 10.71
CA ILE A 149 13.56 13.34 11.30
C ILE A 149 12.84 12.27 10.46
N LEU A 150 11.62 12.55 10.00
CA LEU A 150 10.87 11.63 9.14
C LEU A 150 11.63 11.30 7.85
N ASP A 151 12.27 12.27 7.24
CA ASP A 151 13.01 12.06 6.00
C ASP A 151 14.30 11.22 6.21
N LEU A 152 14.88 11.23 7.42
CA LEU A 152 16.00 10.35 7.79
C LEU A 152 15.59 8.87 7.87
N MET A 153 14.32 8.53 8.08
CA MET A 153 13.85 7.15 8.31
C MET A 153 14.30 6.15 7.24
N LYS A 154 14.52 6.62 6.01
CA LYS A 154 14.93 5.78 4.88
C LYS A 154 16.44 5.52 4.82
N GLN A 155 17.23 6.28 5.54
CA GLN A 155 18.68 6.35 5.39
C GLN A 155 19.42 6.02 6.71
N THR A 156 18.69 5.73 7.78
CA THR A 156 19.26 5.50 9.10
C THR A 156 18.82 4.15 9.68
N ASP A 157 19.50 3.73 10.71
CA ASP A 157 19.12 2.58 11.53
C ASP A 157 18.05 2.96 12.57
N LYS A 158 17.57 1.93 13.29
CA LYS A 158 16.51 2.09 14.29
C LYS A 158 16.97 2.93 15.47
N GLU A 159 18.18 2.67 15.98
CA GLU A 159 18.74 3.31 17.16
C GLU A 159 18.94 4.80 16.93
N SER A 160 19.52 5.17 15.80
CA SER A 160 19.73 6.57 15.39
C SER A 160 18.40 7.31 15.20
N PHE A 161 17.43 6.68 14.57
CA PHE A 161 16.10 7.25 14.39
C PHE A 161 15.37 7.45 15.72
N GLU A 162 15.40 6.45 16.60
CA GLU A 162 14.78 6.48 17.92
C GLU A 162 15.44 7.54 18.80
N GLY A 163 16.77 7.65 18.74
CA GLY A 163 17.55 8.69 19.43
C GLY A 163 17.14 10.09 18.98
N ALA A 164 17.09 10.35 17.67
CA ALA A 164 16.67 11.64 17.11
C ALA A 164 15.23 11.99 17.51
N LEU A 165 14.31 11.01 17.45
CA LEU A 165 12.92 11.18 17.86
C LEU A 165 12.78 11.47 19.37
N GLY A 166 13.61 10.82 20.19
CA GLY A 166 13.67 11.04 21.63
C GLY A 166 14.19 12.42 22.00
N GLN A 167 15.29 12.88 21.35
CA GLN A 167 15.82 14.24 21.52
C GLN A 167 14.81 15.30 21.12
N TRP A 168 14.13 15.10 19.98
CA TRP A 168 13.05 15.99 19.55
C TRP A 168 11.93 16.06 20.59
N TYR A 169 11.50 14.92 21.13
CA TYR A 169 10.44 14.88 22.15
C TYR A 169 10.86 15.66 23.42
N LYS A 170 12.07 15.43 23.94
CA LYS A 170 12.60 16.17 25.11
C LYS A 170 12.60 17.67 24.88
N LYS A 171 13.03 18.13 23.70
CA LYS A 171 13.04 19.55 23.32
C LYS A 171 11.64 20.16 23.31
N TRP A 172 10.66 19.45 22.80
CA TRP A 172 9.32 19.97 22.53
C TRP A 172 8.25 19.50 23.53
N GLU A 173 8.61 18.77 24.58
CA GLU A 173 7.67 18.16 25.52
C GLU A 173 6.71 19.18 26.15
N LYS A 174 7.21 20.31 26.64
CA LYS A 174 6.39 21.38 27.24
C LYS A 174 5.38 21.91 26.22
N PHE A 175 5.84 22.24 25.00
CA PHE A 175 5.00 22.71 23.90
C PHE A 175 3.92 21.67 23.51
N LEU A 176 4.29 20.42 23.44
CA LEU A 176 3.33 19.34 23.14
C LEU A 176 2.27 19.18 24.23
N ASN A 177 2.58 19.53 25.48
CA ASN A 177 1.67 19.39 26.61
C ASN A 177 0.83 20.65 26.87
N GLU A 178 0.99 21.70 26.11
CA GLU A 178 0.13 22.87 26.16
C GLU A 178 -1.34 22.50 25.95
N ARG A 179 -2.19 23.14 26.76
CA ARG A 179 -3.63 22.91 26.71
C ARG A 179 -4.39 24.20 26.48
N THR A 180 -5.43 24.10 25.70
CA THR A 180 -6.39 25.18 25.45
C THR A 180 -7.71 24.80 26.12
N VAL A 181 -8.36 25.75 26.76
CA VAL A 181 -9.71 25.59 27.31
C VAL A 181 -10.71 26.21 26.34
N ASN A 182 -11.72 25.46 25.97
CA ASN A 182 -12.85 25.99 25.20
C ASN A 182 -13.70 26.83 26.15
N GLN A 183 -13.82 28.12 25.87
CA GLN A 183 -14.52 29.06 26.75
C GLN A 183 -16.02 28.79 26.86
N GLU A 184 -16.65 28.21 25.82
CA GLU A 184 -18.08 27.93 25.80
C GLU A 184 -18.44 26.64 26.58
N THR A 185 -17.56 25.60 26.48
CA THR A 185 -17.86 24.28 27.05
C THR A 185 -17.05 23.96 28.31
N GLY A 186 -16.07 24.80 28.70
CA GLY A 186 -15.13 24.57 29.79
C GLY A 186 -14.16 23.38 29.56
N LYS A 187 -14.27 22.66 28.43
CA LYS A 187 -13.45 21.46 28.16
C LYS A 187 -12.02 21.84 27.76
N SER A 188 -11.08 21.23 28.43
CA SER A 188 -9.65 21.38 28.10
C SER A 188 -9.21 20.32 27.08
N PHE A 189 -8.38 20.74 26.13
CA PHE A 189 -7.79 19.86 25.11
C PHE A 189 -6.33 20.28 24.80
N TYR A 190 -5.54 19.35 24.25
CA TYR A 190 -4.19 19.66 23.82
C TYR A 190 -4.19 20.64 22.64
N THR A 191 -3.47 21.73 22.77
CA THR A 191 -3.34 22.77 21.74
C THR A 191 -2.77 22.23 20.44
N HIS A 192 -1.75 21.38 20.54
CA HIS A 192 -1.01 20.83 19.41
C HIS A 192 -1.41 19.37 19.09
N LYS A 193 -2.73 19.07 19.02
CA LYS A 193 -3.26 17.71 18.82
C LYS A 193 -2.63 16.98 17.64
N ARG A 194 -2.52 17.65 16.49
CA ARG A 194 -2.02 17.03 15.24
C ARG A 194 -0.54 16.66 15.34
N LEU A 195 0.27 17.54 15.92
CA LEU A 195 1.70 17.29 16.16
C LEU A 195 1.91 16.12 17.13
N ARG A 196 1.14 16.09 18.21
CA ARG A 196 1.10 14.95 19.15
C ARG A 196 0.72 13.64 18.47
N SER A 197 -0.28 13.67 17.59
CA SER A 197 -0.72 12.48 16.85
C SER A 197 0.37 12.00 15.89
N ALA A 198 1.07 12.91 15.22
CA ALA A 198 2.19 12.57 14.36
C ALA A 198 3.32 11.87 15.14
N TYR A 199 3.77 12.48 16.24
CA TYR A 199 4.79 11.88 17.11
C TYR A 199 4.35 10.50 17.64
N ARG A 200 3.12 10.42 18.18
CA ARG A 200 2.58 9.15 18.71
C ARG A 200 2.54 8.07 17.64
N SER A 201 2.15 8.41 16.40
CA SER A 201 2.14 7.47 15.29
C SER A 201 3.54 6.91 14.98
N LEU A 202 4.57 7.76 14.96
CA LEU A 202 5.96 7.32 14.77
C LEU A 202 6.40 6.40 15.91
N ARG A 203 6.20 6.81 17.16
CA ARG A 203 6.59 6.04 18.34
C ARG A 203 5.89 4.68 18.42
N THR A 204 4.57 4.66 18.14
CA THR A 204 3.78 3.42 18.18
C THR A 204 4.22 2.44 17.10
N ASN A 205 4.54 2.92 15.90
CA ASN A 205 4.86 2.08 14.75
C ASN A 205 6.37 1.74 14.65
N LEU A 206 7.20 2.40 15.46
CA LEU A 206 8.67 2.22 15.45
C LEU A 206 9.14 0.76 15.45
N PRO A 207 8.55 -0.17 16.23
CA PRO A 207 8.99 -1.57 16.25
C PRO A 207 8.93 -2.26 14.88
N TRP A 208 8.03 -1.80 13.99
CA TRP A 208 7.80 -2.42 12.67
C TRP A 208 8.37 -1.62 11.50
N LEU A 209 8.87 -0.39 11.75
CA LEU A 209 9.42 0.46 10.68
C LEU A 209 10.84 0.06 10.27
N PHE A 210 11.54 -0.71 11.09
CA PHE A 210 12.92 -1.13 10.88
C PHE A 210 13.10 -2.66 10.91
N THR A 211 12.05 -3.42 10.65
CA THR A 211 12.13 -4.89 10.54
C THR A 211 13.09 -5.30 9.43
N TRP A 212 13.11 -4.58 8.30
CA TRP A 212 14.03 -4.78 7.19
C TRP A 212 15.50 -4.69 7.60
N TYR A 213 15.83 -3.85 8.56
CA TYR A 213 17.18 -3.68 9.09
C TYR A 213 17.56 -4.80 10.05
N LYS A 214 16.59 -5.27 10.86
CA LYS A 214 16.81 -6.38 11.81
C LYS A 214 17.06 -7.71 11.10
N TYR A 215 16.47 -7.93 9.91
CA TYR A 215 16.60 -9.17 9.12
C TYR A 215 17.23 -8.84 7.76
N ILE A 216 18.46 -8.32 7.82
CA ILE A 216 19.17 -7.81 6.63
C ILE A 216 19.43 -8.90 5.59
N GLU A 217 19.63 -10.15 6.03
CA GLU A 217 19.82 -11.33 5.20
C GLU A 217 18.61 -11.63 4.31
N LEU A 218 17.41 -11.31 4.76
CA LEU A 218 16.19 -11.54 3.99
C LEU A 218 15.96 -10.48 2.90
N LYS A 219 16.69 -9.36 2.95
CA LYS A 219 16.53 -8.23 2.01
C LYS A 219 15.07 -7.75 1.91
N ILE A 220 14.40 -7.65 3.07
CA ILE A 220 13.01 -7.19 3.14
C ILE A 220 12.93 -5.74 2.63
N PRO A 221 12.07 -5.42 1.64
CA PRO A 221 11.87 -4.03 1.24
C PRO A 221 11.25 -3.21 2.38
N ASN A 222 11.68 -1.98 2.55
CA ASN A 222 11.10 -1.06 3.53
C ASN A 222 9.81 -0.37 3.08
N THR A 223 9.37 -0.63 1.83
CA THR A 223 8.16 -0.03 1.24
C THR A 223 7.40 -1.04 0.38
N THR A 224 6.12 -0.74 0.09
CA THR A 224 5.25 -1.43 -0.88
C THR A 224 5.30 -0.80 -2.28
N ASN A 225 6.27 0.05 -2.59
CA ASN A 225 6.33 0.83 -3.85
C ASN A 225 6.17 -0.04 -5.11
N ALA A 226 6.58 -1.32 -5.08
CA ALA A 226 6.42 -2.24 -6.20
C ALA A 226 4.94 -2.58 -6.48
N ILE A 227 4.06 -2.57 -5.46
CA ILE A 227 2.62 -2.69 -5.63
C ILE A 227 2.01 -1.33 -6.01
N ASP A 228 2.41 -0.26 -5.34
CA ASP A 228 1.90 1.10 -5.60
C ASP A 228 2.11 1.49 -7.06
N GLY A 229 3.32 1.28 -7.59
CA GLY A 229 3.63 1.52 -9.01
C GLY A 229 2.82 0.63 -9.96
N HIS A 230 2.59 -0.63 -9.60
CA HIS A 230 1.78 -1.56 -10.36
C HIS A 230 0.30 -1.14 -10.40
N PHE A 231 -0.25 -0.71 -9.27
CA PHE A 231 -1.60 -0.17 -9.19
C PHE A 231 -1.75 1.17 -9.93
N ALA A 232 -0.74 2.02 -9.89
CA ALA A 232 -0.73 3.28 -10.64
C ALA A 232 -0.77 3.03 -12.16
N ASP A 233 0.02 2.09 -12.67
CA ASP A 233 0.00 1.69 -14.09
C ASP A 233 -1.35 1.06 -14.48
N LEU A 234 -1.88 0.15 -13.66
CA LEU A 234 -3.22 -0.43 -13.88
C LEU A 234 -4.32 0.64 -13.95
N LYS A 235 -4.32 1.57 -13.00
CA LYS A 235 -5.29 2.68 -13.01
C LYS A 235 -5.14 3.57 -14.22
N ASN A 236 -3.91 3.88 -14.63
CA ASN A 236 -3.64 4.69 -15.81
C ASN A 236 -4.12 4.01 -17.10
N LYS A 237 -3.93 2.69 -17.22
CA LYS A 237 -4.43 1.92 -18.35
C LYS A 237 -5.95 1.84 -18.38
N LEU A 238 -6.58 1.54 -17.24
CA LEU A 238 -8.04 1.50 -17.12
C LEU A 238 -8.72 2.84 -17.40
N ARG A 239 -8.05 3.97 -17.12
CA ARG A 239 -8.59 5.31 -17.38
C ARG A 239 -8.95 5.54 -18.84
N ASN A 240 -8.27 4.87 -19.78
CA ASN A 240 -8.55 4.96 -21.21
C ASN A 240 -9.81 4.16 -21.62
N HIS A 241 -10.35 3.35 -20.72
CA HIS A 241 -11.48 2.45 -20.98
C HIS A 241 -12.71 2.85 -20.15
N ASN A 242 -13.26 4.03 -20.42
CA ASN A 242 -14.45 4.52 -19.75
C ASN A 242 -15.68 3.68 -20.14
N GLY A 243 -16.63 3.51 -19.21
CA GLY A 243 -17.90 2.82 -19.48
C GLY A 243 -17.81 1.28 -19.50
N LEU A 244 -16.71 0.66 -19.03
CA LEU A 244 -16.66 -0.78 -18.87
C LEU A 244 -17.69 -1.28 -17.85
N SER A 245 -18.42 -2.33 -18.20
CA SER A 245 -19.17 -3.11 -17.21
C SER A 245 -18.23 -3.68 -16.14
N LEU A 246 -18.76 -3.98 -14.95
CA LEU A 246 -17.95 -4.53 -13.86
C LEU A 246 -17.25 -5.84 -14.28
N SER A 247 -17.92 -6.70 -15.02
CA SER A 247 -17.36 -7.95 -15.53
C SER A 247 -16.17 -7.73 -16.47
N ARG A 248 -16.30 -6.82 -17.43
CA ARG A 248 -15.19 -6.44 -18.34
C ARG A 248 -14.04 -5.76 -17.61
N LYS A 249 -14.35 -4.93 -16.61
CA LYS A 249 -13.32 -4.30 -15.76
C LYS A 249 -12.54 -5.36 -14.98
N LYS A 250 -13.22 -6.32 -14.34
CA LYS A 250 -12.58 -7.46 -13.67
C LYS A 250 -11.71 -8.25 -14.65
N LYS A 251 -12.23 -8.59 -15.81
CA LYS A 251 -11.47 -9.31 -16.85
C LYS A 251 -10.22 -8.54 -17.29
N PHE A 252 -10.31 -7.22 -17.46
CA PHE A 252 -9.14 -6.39 -17.76
C PHE A 252 -8.09 -6.47 -16.65
N ILE A 253 -8.52 -6.33 -15.38
CA ILE A 253 -7.66 -6.42 -14.20
C ILE A 253 -7.01 -7.82 -14.10
N ASP A 254 -7.78 -8.90 -14.33
CA ASP A 254 -7.27 -10.26 -14.33
C ASP A 254 -6.18 -10.45 -15.38
N GLY A 255 -6.42 -9.97 -16.59
CA GLY A 255 -5.43 -10.04 -17.67
C GLY A 255 -4.21 -9.17 -17.47
N PHE A 256 -4.32 -8.10 -16.69
CA PHE A 256 -3.19 -7.24 -16.34
C PHE A 256 -2.37 -7.84 -15.18
N LEU A 257 -3.04 -8.27 -14.12
CA LEU A 257 -2.38 -8.77 -12.91
C LEU A 257 -1.91 -10.22 -13.02
N LYS A 258 -2.64 -11.07 -13.76
CA LYS A 258 -2.35 -12.51 -13.92
C LYS A 258 -2.05 -13.23 -12.59
N ALA A 259 -2.81 -12.90 -11.54
CA ALA A 259 -2.64 -13.42 -10.19
C ALA A 259 -3.67 -14.48 -9.86
#